data_69ea6836a1af587c2101b79f447339cc
#
_entry.id   69ea6836a1af587c2101b79f447339cc
#
_cell.length_a   1.000
_cell.length_b   1.000
_cell.length_c   1.000
_cell.angle_alpha   90.00
_cell.angle_beta   90.00
_cell.angle_gamma   90.00
#
_symmetry.space_group_name_H-M   'P 1'
#
loop_
_entity.id
_entity.type
_entity.pdbx_description
1 polymer ?
#
loop_
_entity_poly.entity_id
_entity_poly.type
_entity_poly.pdbx_seq_one_letter_code
_entity_poly.pdbx_strand_id
1 'polypeptide(L)'
;MIVPSEINQDDIVKVLVNEDGIEDTMYAVVAMNTGKTLGLHYLNPTESVYKSACVYKVDEGDMCPAPYDSLMEHYPQGTTFEDLEMKRVDVDMFSFYSEIDVEDTDSDIHELNVDTETDSEMEGFIVSDTEMEGQDIAPPGFAEIDKQWDEWKPSTPGASSFKETINLIENRIRRLSA
;
A
#
# COMPACT_ATOMS: atom_id res chain seq x y z
N MET A 1 13.87 -21.94 -12.31
CA MET A 1 14.29 -22.89 -11.26
C MET A 1 15.55 -22.31 -10.66
N ILE A 2 15.59 -22.05 -9.38
CA ILE A 2 16.73 -21.45 -8.68
C ILE A 2 17.82 -22.53 -8.56
N VAL A 3 19.05 -22.21 -8.96
CA VAL A 3 20.17 -23.15 -8.91
C VAL A 3 21.01 -22.84 -7.66
N PRO A 4 21.09 -23.76 -6.69
CA PRO A 4 21.80 -23.53 -5.43
C PRO A 4 23.24 -23.07 -5.57
N SER A 5 23.95 -23.49 -6.63
CA SER A 5 25.37 -23.12 -6.89
C SER A 5 25.53 -21.69 -7.43
N GLU A 6 24.47 -21.02 -7.81
CA GLU A 6 24.49 -19.64 -8.31
C GLU A 6 24.25 -18.62 -7.21
N ILE A 7 23.87 -19.08 -6.02
CA ILE A 7 23.61 -18.22 -4.86
C ILE A 7 24.91 -17.93 -4.16
N ASN A 8 25.28 -16.67 -4.11
CA ASN A 8 26.50 -16.19 -3.48
C ASN A 8 26.22 -15.46 -2.17
N GLN A 9 27.27 -15.18 -1.43
CA GLN A 9 27.21 -14.29 -0.28
C GLN A 9 26.78 -12.89 -0.75
N ASP A 10 26.02 -12.19 0.07
CA ASP A 10 25.44 -10.86 -0.17
C ASP A 10 24.34 -10.81 -1.26
N ASP A 11 23.93 -11.98 -1.79
CA ASP A 11 22.70 -12.04 -2.60
C ASP A 11 21.48 -11.83 -1.72
N ILE A 12 20.41 -11.24 -2.28
CA ILE A 12 19.12 -11.16 -1.62
C ILE A 12 18.25 -12.34 -2.06
N VAL A 13 17.55 -12.93 -1.13
CA VAL A 13 16.60 -14.02 -1.38
C VAL A 13 15.26 -13.73 -0.73
N LYS A 14 14.19 -14.25 -1.34
CA LYS A 14 12.87 -14.30 -0.74
C LYS A 14 12.58 -15.74 -0.38
N VAL A 15 12.25 -15.98 0.87
CA VAL A 15 12.04 -17.32 1.42
C VAL A 15 10.66 -17.46 2.04
N LEU A 16 10.10 -18.66 1.93
CA LEU A 16 8.92 -19.05 2.67
C LEU A 16 9.34 -19.43 4.09
N VAL A 17 8.75 -18.79 5.08
CA VAL A 17 8.91 -19.10 6.50
C VAL A 17 7.60 -19.65 7.03
N ASN A 18 7.70 -20.57 7.99
CA ASN A 18 6.52 -21.08 8.70
C ASN A 18 6.75 -20.87 10.18
N GLU A 19 5.95 -20.01 10.76
CA GLU A 19 5.95 -19.71 12.20
C GLU A 19 4.58 -20.04 12.77
N ASP A 20 4.55 -20.95 13.71
CA ASP A 20 3.34 -21.41 14.40
C ASP A 20 2.19 -21.89 13.46
N GLY A 21 2.57 -22.43 12.29
CA GLY A 21 1.62 -22.91 11.29
C GLY A 21 1.09 -21.82 10.34
N ILE A 22 1.61 -20.61 10.43
CA ILE A 22 1.35 -19.53 9.51
C ILE A 22 2.50 -19.47 8.52
N GLU A 23 2.18 -19.59 7.23
CA GLU A 23 3.15 -19.43 6.14
C GLU A 23 3.21 -17.96 5.74
N ASP A 24 4.42 -17.42 5.73
CA ASP A 24 4.71 -16.05 5.29
C ASP A 24 5.95 -16.02 4.41
N THR A 25 6.19 -14.92 3.71
CA THR A 25 7.36 -14.73 2.88
C THR A 25 8.21 -13.58 3.41
N MET A 26 9.51 -13.85 3.59
CA MET A 26 10.45 -12.85 4.10
C MET A 26 11.62 -12.68 3.14
N TYR A 27 12.13 -11.45 3.07
CA TYR A 27 13.40 -11.18 2.43
C TYR A 27 14.56 -11.42 3.40
N ALA A 28 15.67 -11.88 2.86
CA ALA A 28 16.89 -12.09 3.63
C ALA A 28 18.12 -11.87 2.76
N VAL A 29 19.24 -11.55 3.41
CA VAL A 29 20.56 -11.49 2.79
C VAL A 29 21.31 -12.78 3.06
N VAL A 30 21.91 -13.34 2.04
CA VAL A 30 22.71 -14.57 2.16
C VAL A 30 24.05 -14.26 2.84
N ALA A 31 24.21 -14.74 4.07
CA ALA A 31 25.48 -14.65 4.79
C ALA A 31 26.45 -15.76 4.37
N MET A 32 25.92 -16.96 4.13
CA MET A 32 26.74 -18.12 3.77
C MET A 32 25.93 -19.14 2.95
N ASN A 33 26.59 -19.75 1.96
CA ASN A 33 26.05 -20.89 1.22
C ASN A 33 26.93 -22.13 1.48
N THR A 34 26.38 -23.12 2.18
CA THR A 34 27.10 -24.36 2.53
C THR A 34 27.00 -25.45 1.45
N GLY A 35 26.21 -25.24 0.40
CA GLY A 35 25.86 -26.24 -0.60
C GLY A 35 24.77 -27.25 -0.15
N LYS A 36 24.32 -27.17 1.12
CA LYS A 36 23.21 -27.95 1.68
C LYS A 36 22.12 -27.06 2.23
N THR A 37 22.49 -25.98 2.87
CA THR A 37 21.61 -24.99 3.47
C THR A 37 22.19 -23.60 3.25
N LEU A 38 21.36 -22.59 3.28
CA LEU A 38 21.76 -21.20 3.32
C LEU A 38 21.79 -20.71 4.76
N GLY A 39 22.77 -19.88 5.10
CA GLY A 39 22.76 -19.05 6.29
C GLY A 39 22.23 -17.67 5.92
N LEU A 40 21.18 -17.22 6.54
CA LEU A 40 20.46 -16.02 6.17
C LEU A 40 20.40 -15.03 7.32
N HIS A 41 20.52 -13.74 6.98
CA HIS A 41 20.13 -12.62 7.83
C HIS A 41 18.79 -12.07 7.33
N TYR A 42 17.74 -12.23 8.12
CA TYR A 42 16.40 -11.83 7.72
C TYR A 42 16.20 -10.32 7.81
N LEU A 43 15.38 -9.79 6.91
CA LEU A 43 14.85 -8.43 6.96
C LEU A 43 13.66 -8.42 7.91
N ASN A 44 13.90 -8.04 9.16
CA ASN A 44 12.91 -8.07 10.23
C ASN A 44 12.24 -6.72 10.46
N PRO A 45 10.94 -6.70 10.80
CA PRO A 45 10.26 -5.49 11.18
C PRO A 45 10.87 -4.92 12.48
N THR A 46 10.95 -3.60 12.56
CA THR A 46 11.39 -2.85 13.73
C THR A 46 10.18 -2.23 14.45
N GLU A 47 10.40 -1.67 15.64
CA GLU A 47 9.37 -0.88 16.33
C GLU A 47 9.15 0.52 15.70
N SER A 48 9.97 0.89 14.72
CA SER A 48 9.90 2.18 14.06
C SER A 48 8.84 2.19 12.96
N VAL A 49 8.24 3.35 12.75
CA VAL A 49 7.22 3.57 11.72
C VAL A 49 7.63 4.77 10.88
N TYR A 50 7.49 4.66 9.56
CA TYR A 50 7.70 5.74 8.61
C TYR A 50 6.44 5.95 7.77
N LYS A 51 5.77 7.11 7.88
CA LYS A 51 4.53 7.43 7.15
C LYS A 51 3.51 6.28 7.20
N SER A 52 3.20 5.83 8.40
CA SER A 52 2.31 4.70 8.72
C SER A 52 2.83 3.32 8.29
N ALA A 53 3.90 3.23 7.51
CA ALA A 53 4.52 1.97 7.09
C ALA A 53 5.46 1.41 8.17
N CYS A 54 5.55 0.08 8.24
CA CYS A 54 6.55 -0.59 9.07
C CYS A 54 7.96 -0.33 8.51
N VAL A 55 8.92 -0.14 9.40
CA VAL A 55 10.33 -0.03 9.05
C VAL A 55 11.01 -1.35 9.32
N TYR A 56 11.71 -1.86 8.31
CA TYR A 56 12.43 -3.13 8.33
C TYR A 56 13.93 -2.91 8.39
N LYS A 57 14.64 -3.79 9.05
CA LYS A 57 16.10 -3.79 9.13
C LYS A 57 16.63 -5.21 8.96
N VAL A 58 17.79 -5.33 8.29
CA VAL A 58 18.50 -6.61 8.22
C VAL A 58 19.05 -6.95 9.60
N ASP A 59 18.71 -8.13 10.10
CA ASP A 59 19.23 -8.62 11.38
C ASP A 59 20.69 -9.10 11.19
N GLU A 60 21.64 -8.35 11.69
CA GLU A 60 23.05 -8.69 11.66
C GLU A 60 23.47 -9.64 12.80
N GLY A 61 22.48 -10.10 13.60
CA GLY A 61 22.71 -11.02 14.68
C GLY A 61 23.00 -12.45 14.25
N ASP A 62 22.37 -13.41 14.91
CA ASP A 62 22.59 -14.82 14.64
C ASP A 62 22.05 -15.21 13.26
N MET A 63 22.92 -15.90 12.50
CA MET A 63 22.61 -16.42 11.19
C MET A 63 21.60 -17.58 11.30
N CYS A 64 20.49 -17.49 10.60
CA CYS A 64 19.46 -18.51 10.59
C CYS A 64 19.62 -19.47 9.41
N PRO A 65 19.67 -20.79 9.63
CA PRO A 65 19.76 -21.76 8.55
C PRO A 65 18.43 -21.93 7.83
N ALA A 66 18.44 -21.85 6.50
CA ALA A 66 17.28 -22.09 5.65
C ALA A 66 17.53 -23.20 4.63
N PRO A 67 16.60 -24.13 4.43
CA PRO A 67 16.72 -25.13 3.38
C PRO A 67 16.47 -24.50 2.01
N TYR A 68 17.04 -25.06 0.94
CA TYR A 68 16.80 -24.56 -0.41
C TYR A 68 15.33 -24.68 -0.85
N ASP A 69 14.60 -25.63 -0.30
CA ASP A 69 13.17 -25.84 -0.63
C ASP A 69 12.28 -24.66 -0.15
N SER A 70 12.76 -23.85 0.78
CA SER A 70 12.05 -22.63 1.22
C SER A 70 12.32 -21.43 0.30
N LEU A 71 13.26 -21.53 -0.64
CA LEU A 71 13.58 -20.44 -1.54
C LEU A 71 12.47 -20.22 -2.57
N MET A 72 11.96 -19.02 -2.62
CA MET A 72 10.98 -18.59 -3.60
C MET A 72 11.60 -17.80 -4.75
N GLU A 73 12.45 -16.83 -4.41
CA GLU A 73 13.09 -15.94 -5.38
C GLU A 73 14.56 -15.70 -4.99
N HIS A 74 15.39 -15.47 -5.98
CA HIS A 74 16.82 -15.19 -5.83
C HIS A 74 17.18 -13.95 -6.64
N TYR A 75 17.83 -13.01 -6.00
CA TYR A 75 18.29 -11.75 -6.56
C TYR A 75 19.82 -11.68 -6.41
N PRO A 76 20.56 -11.66 -7.53
CA PRO A 76 22.00 -11.74 -7.50
C PRO A 76 22.66 -10.49 -6.92
N GLN A 77 23.93 -10.59 -6.58
CA GLN A 77 24.74 -9.51 -6.07
C GLN A 77 24.65 -8.24 -6.92
N GLY A 78 24.44 -7.11 -6.25
CA GLY A 78 24.21 -5.80 -6.86
C GLY A 78 22.75 -5.39 -6.89
N THR A 79 21.80 -6.31 -6.62
CA THR A 79 20.41 -5.95 -6.37
C THR A 79 20.32 -5.35 -4.96
N THR A 80 19.58 -4.25 -4.82
CA THR A 80 19.34 -3.59 -3.55
C THR A 80 17.88 -3.76 -3.13
N PHE A 81 17.56 -3.51 -1.87
CA PHE A 81 16.16 -3.53 -1.43
C PHE A 81 15.32 -2.43 -2.11
N GLU A 82 15.95 -1.35 -2.58
CA GLU A 82 15.29 -0.30 -3.35
C GLU A 82 14.81 -0.81 -4.72
N ASP A 83 15.54 -1.77 -5.33
CA ASP A 83 15.13 -2.44 -6.57
C ASP A 83 13.95 -3.41 -6.34
N LEU A 84 13.68 -3.76 -5.08
CA LEU A 84 12.61 -4.67 -4.66
C LEU A 84 11.39 -3.93 -4.09
N GLU A 85 11.10 -2.75 -4.62
CA GLU A 85 9.96 -1.93 -4.24
C GLU A 85 9.98 -1.47 -2.77
N MET A 86 11.18 -1.29 -2.22
CA MET A 86 11.37 -0.72 -0.88
C MET A 86 12.00 0.66 -0.95
N LYS A 87 11.54 1.55 -0.08
CA LYS A 87 12.14 2.87 0.12
C LYS A 87 13.17 2.79 1.24
N ARG A 88 14.35 3.30 0.99
CA ARG A 88 15.34 3.49 2.03
C ARG A 88 14.93 4.67 2.92
N VAL A 89 14.71 4.41 4.20
CA VAL A 89 14.25 5.40 5.19
C VAL A 89 15.42 5.95 5.99
N ASP A 90 16.38 5.10 6.33
CA ASP A 90 17.60 5.44 7.07
C ASP A 90 18.71 4.46 6.70
N VAL A 91 19.87 4.57 7.37
CA VAL A 91 20.98 3.62 7.17
C VAL A 91 20.51 2.21 7.50
N ASP A 92 20.54 1.33 6.51
CA ASP A 92 20.11 -0.08 6.58
C ASP A 92 18.67 -0.30 7.05
N MET A 93 17.83 0.72 6.89
CA MET A 93 16.40 0.69 7.20
C MET A 93 15.56 0.94 5.96
N PHE A 94 14.55 0.10 5.77
CA PHE A 94 13.71 0.09 4.57
C PHE A 94 12.23 0.01 4.94
N SER A 95 11.37 0.55 4.08
CA SER A 95 9.91 0.39 4.16
C SER A 95 9.36 0.03 2.79
N PHE A 96 8.36 -0.85 2.72
CA PHE A 96 7.71 -1.16 1.46
C PHE A 96 6.91 0.03 0.93
N TYR A 97 7.05 0.37 -0.34
CA TYR A 97 6.26 1.44 -0.96
C TYR A 97 4.75 1.19 -0.86
N SER A 98 4.33 -0.08 -0.88
CA SER A 98 2.92 -0.46 -0.76
C SER A 98 2.31 -0.18 0.62
N GLU A 99 3.13 -0.04 1.65
CA GLU A 99 2.70 0.25 3.03
C GLU A 99 2.75 1.74 3.36
N ILE A 100 3.48 2.54 2.57
CA ILE A 100 3.63 3.98 2.81
C ILE A 100 2.32 4.69 2.48
N ASP A 101 1.80 5.45 3.43
CA ASP A 101 0.58 6.23 3.23
C ASP A 101 0.81 7.34 2.19
N VAL A 102 0.01 7.34 1.13
CA VAL A 102 0.16 8.24 -0.02
C VAL A 102 -0.33 9.64 0.30
N GLU A 103 -1.21 9.79 1.31
CA GLU A 103 -1.76 11.11 1.69
C GLU A 103 -0.67 12.06 2.19
N ASP A 104 0.44 11.53 2.71
CA ASP A 104 1.59 12.33 3.17
C ASP A 104 2.60 12.70 2.05
N THR A 105 2.46 12.15 0.85
CA THR A 105 3.39 12.46 -0.26
C THR A 105 3.11 13.79 -0.93
N ASP A 106 1.92 14.36 -0.78
CA ASP A 106 1.59 15.67 -1.36
C ASP A 106 2.33 16.85 -0.67
N SER A 107 2.88 16.63 0.52
CA SER A 107 3.62 17.68 1.23
C SER A 107 5.00 18.01 0.64
N ASP A 108 5.62 17.04 -0.05
CA ASP A 108 6.97 17.22 -0.61
C ASP A 108 6.96 17.90 -2.00
N ILE A 109 5.78 18.08 -2.61
CA ILE A 109 5.65 18.73 -3.95
C ILE A 109 5.67 20.26 -3.85
N HIS A 110 5.49 20.82 -2.67
CA HIS A 110 5.42 22.29 -2.49
C HIS A 110 6.76 23.02 -2.45
N GLU A 111 7.92 22.36 -2.55
CA GLU A 111 9.22 23.04 -2.61
C GLU A 111 9.84 23.19 -4.01
N LEU A 112 9.17 22.78 -5.05
CA LEU A 112 9.54 23.22 -6.38
C LEU A 112 8.90 24.58 -6.66
N ASN A 113 9.61 25.60 -6.23
CA ASN A 113 9.40 26.98 -6.59
C ASN A 113 9.49 27.12 -8.12
N VAL A 114 8.38 26.91 -8.79
CA VAL A 114 8.24 27.30 -10.18
C VAL A 114 7.44 28.58 -10.19
N ASP A 115 8.12 29.69 -10.47
CA ASP A 115 7.52 30.88 -11.01
C ASP A 115 6.71 30.46 -12.25
N THR A 116 5.47 30.10 -12.06
CA THR A 116 4.53 29.87 -13.15
C THR A 116 3.55 31.01 -13.12
N GLU A 117 3.63 31.78 -14.16
CA GLU A 117 2.66 32.80 -14.52
C GLU A 117 1.24 32.24 -14.31
N THR A 118 0.47 32.96 -13.54
CA THR A 118 -0.91 32.69 -13.17
C THR A 118 -1.73 32.43 -14.42
N ASP A 119 -2.00 31.16 -14.70
CA ASP A 119 -2.97 30.80 -15.72
C ASP A 119 -4.35 31.09 -15.16
N SER A 120 -4.96 32.18 -15.63
CA SER A 120 -6.20 32.74 -15.11
C SER A 120 -7.46 31.95 -15.50
N GLU A 121 -7.32 30.72 -15.94
CA GLU A 121 -8.45 29.86 -16.35
C GLU A 121 -9.10 29.09 -15.19
N MET A 122 -8.50 29.08 -13.99
CA MET A 122 -9.06 28.35 -12.85
C MET A 122 -9.85 29.21 -11.86
N GLU A 123 -9.95 30.52 -12.02
CA GLU A 123 -10.74 31.40 -11.12
C GLU A 123 -12.26 31.10 -11.10
N GLY A 124 -12.76 30.34 -12.05
CA GLY A 124 -14.18 29.95 -12.10
C GLY A 124 -14.53 28.62 -11.44
N PHE A 125 -13.52 27.87 -10.94
CA PHE A 125 -13.76 26.53 -10.41
C PHE A 125 -13.83 26.47 -8.87
N ILE A 126 -13.35 27.49 -8.19
CA ILE A 126 -13.43 27.56 -6.72
C ILE A 126 -14.72 28.26 -6.34
N VAL A 127 -15.72 27.48 -5.98
CA VAL A 127 -16.94 28.00 -5.34
C VAL A 127 -16.56 28.37 -3.90
N SER A 128 -16.69 29.64 -3.54
CA SER A 128 -16.42 30.15 -2.19
C SER A 128 -17.34 29.46 -1.18
N ASP A 129 -16.80 28.86 -0.13
CA ASP A 129 -17.55 28.21 0.97
C ASP A 129 -18.57 29.13 1.65
N THR A 130 -18.49 30.43 1.42
CA THR A 130 -19.43 31.42 1.96
C THR A 130 -20.78 31.47 1.27
N GLU A 131 -20.96 30.83 0.10
CA GLU A 131 -22.24 30.81 -0.61
C GLU A 131 -23.12 29.59 -0.27
N MET A 132 -22.62 28.64 0.54
CA MET A 132 -23.36 27.43 0.92
C MET A 132 -24.17 27.54 2.21
N GLU A 133 -24.20 28.69 2.90
CA GLU A 133 -25.07 28.86 4.05
C GLU A 133 -26.51 29.21 3.59
N GLY A 134 -27.31 28.19 3.31
CA GLY A 134 -28.75 28.33 3.32
C GLY A 134 -29.61 27.81 2.18
N GLN A 135 -29.08 27.02 1.26
CA GLN A 135 -29.94 26.34 0.29
C GLN A 135 -29.50 24.91 0.04
N ASP A 136 -30.30 23.95 0.51
CA ASP A 136 -30.26 22.54 0.06
C ASP A 136 -30.64 22.43 -1.43
N ILE A 137 -29.89 23.09 -2.30
CA ILE A 137 -30.08 22.94 -3.75
C ILE A 137 -29.13 21.85 -4.20
N ALA A 138 -29.66 20.64 -4.38
CA ALA A 138 -28.96 19.56 -5.03
C ALA A 138 -28.41 20.04 -6.40
N PRO A 139 -27.19 19.69 -6.76
CA PRO A 139 -26.61 20.06 -8.06
C PRO A 139 -27.55 19.71 -9.22
N PRO A 140 -27.59 20.50 -10.29
CA PRO A 140 -28.42 20.19 -11.45
C PRO A 140 -28.05 18.81 -12.00
N GLY A 141 -29.04 17.91 -12.09
CA GLY A 141 -28.87 16.49 -12.48
C GLY A 141 -29.06 15.49 -11.35
N PHE A 142 -29.05 15.91 -10.09
CA PHE A 142 -29.25 14.99 -8.94
C PHE A 142 -30.62 14.32 -8.96
N ALA A 143 -31.66 15.08 -9.29
CA ALA A 143 -33.02 14.54 -9.41
C ALA A 143 -33.17 13.47 -10.50
N GLU A 144 -32.36 13.52 -11.53
CA GLU A 144 -32.34 12.52 -12.62
C GLU A 144 -31.58 11.26 -12.20
N ILE A 145 -30.53 11.41 -11.41
CA ILE A 145 -29.79 10.30 -10.80
C ILE A 145 -30.66 9.55 -9.80
N ASP A 146 -31.37 10.28 -8.92
CA ASP A 146 -32.29 9.69 -7.96
C ASP A 146 -33.40 8.90 -8.65
N LYS A 147 -33.95 9.47 -9.72
CA LYS A 147 -34.97 8.78 -10.52
C LYS A 147 -34.43 7.51 -11.19
N GLN A 148 -33.22 7.56 -11.75
CA GLN A 148 -32.57 6.38 -12.33
C GLN A 148 -32.29 5.32 -11.28
N TRP A 149 -31.91 5.72 -10.06
CA TRP A 149 -31.71 4.81 -8.93
C TRP A 149 -33.00 4.12 -8.51
N ASP A 150 -34.09 4.86 -8.40
CA ASP A 150 -35.40 4.31 -8.03
C ASP A 150 -35.93 3.34 -9.06
N GLU A 151 -35.78 3.67 -10.35
CA GLU A 151 -36.20 2.82 -11.48
C GLU A 151 -35.29 1.60 -11.72
N TRP A 152 -34.06 1.61 -11.19
CA TRP A 152 -33.11 0.53 -11.36
C TRP A 152 -33.58 -0.76 -10.66
N LYS A 153 -33.69 -1.82 -11.45
CA LYS A 153 -34.03 -3.17 -10.96
C LYS A 153 -32.80 -4.05 -11.00
N PRO A 154 -32.26 -4.45 -9.84
CA PRO A 154 -31.09 -5.32 -9.79
C PRO A 154 -31.41 -6.69 -10.36
N SER A 155 -30.54 -7.20 -11.22
CA SER A 155 -30.68 -8.50 -11.91
C SER A 155 -29.94 -9.64 -11.23
N THR A 156 -29.10 -9.36 -10.23
CA THR A 156 -28.32 -10.35 -9.49
C THR A 156 -28.61 -10.27 -7.99
N PRO A 157 -28.48 -11.40 -7.25
CA PRO A 157 -28.71 -11.42 -5.80
C PRO A 157 -27.81 -10.42 -5.04
N GLY A 158 -26.55 -10.26 -5.45
CA GLY A 158 -25.63 -9.30 -4.84
C GLY A 158 -26.05 -7.84 -5.08
N ALA A 159 -26.54 -7.51 -6.27
CA ALA A 159 -27.04 -6.17 -6.58
C ALA A 159 -28.35 -5.86 -5.83
N SER A 160 -29.21 -6.84 -5.59
CA SER A 160 -30.40 -6.70 -4.74
C SER A 160 -30.04 -6.36 -3.30
N SER A 161 -29.10 -7.14 -2.73
CA SER A 161 -28.62 -6.88 -1.35
C SER A 161 -27.97 -5.52 -1.21
N PHE A 162 -27.22 -5.06 -2.22
CA PHE A 162 -26.61 -3.73 -2.26
C PHE A 162 -27.71 -2.64 -2.25
N LYS A 163 -28.72 -2.71 -3.12
CA LYS A 163 -29.82 -1.75 -3.17
C LYS A 163 -30.59 -1.70 -1.84
N GLU A 164 -30.87 -2.84 -1.22
CA GLU A 164 -31.53 -2.89 0.09
C GLU A 164 -30.68 -2.22 1.18
N THR A 165 -29.39 -2.43 1.17
CA THR A 165 -28.47 -1.82 2.15
C THR A 165 -28.45 -0.30 2.03
N ILE A 166 -28.37 0.23 0.82
CA ILE A 166 -28.41 1.68 0.57
C ILE A 166 -29.74 2.27 1.04
N ASN A 167 -30.87 1.67 0.67
CA ASN A 167 -32.19 2.14 1.10
C ASN A 167 -32.35 2.13 2.63
N LEU A 168 -31.77 1.15 3.33
CA LEU A 168 -31.75 1.13 4.80
C LEU A 168 -30.94 2.28 5.39
N ILE A 169 -29.78 2.59 4.82
CA ILE A 169 -28.93 3.70 5.25
C ILE A 169 -29.66 5.03 5.06
N GLU A 170 -30.23 5.28 3.88
CA GLU A 170 -30.97 6.51 3.58
C GLU A 170 -32.18 6.70 4.52
N ASN A 171 -32.96 5.66 4.75
CA ASN A 171 -34.06 5.70 5.67
C ASN A 171 -33.63 6.00 7.12
N ARG A 172 -32.44 5.51 7.51
CA ARG A 172 -31.88 5.80 8.82
C ARG A 172 -31.45 7.27 8.94
N ILE A 173 -30.80 7.81 7.90
CA ILE A 173 -30.39 9.22 7.85
C ILE A 173 -31.59 10.12 7.90
N ARG A 174 -32.65 9.90 7.09
CA ARG A 174 -33.86 10.68 7.09
C ARG A 174 -34.54 10.71 8.46
N ARG A 175 -34.48 9.61 9.25
CA ARG A 175 -35.03 9.58 10.61
C ARG A 175 -34.20 10.36 11.63
N LEU A 176 -32.90 10.54 11.38
CA LEU A 176 -32.01 11.29 12.27
C LEU A 176 -32.02 12.79 11.96
N SER A 177 -32.47 13.17 10.76
CA SER A 177 -32.59 14.58 10.30
C SER A 177 -33.99 15.17 10.49
N ALA A 178 -34.96 14.42 11.00
CA ALA A 178 -36.32 14.85 11.33
C ALA A 178 -36.49 15.04 12.83
#